data_f7d49f072871e862cf27970f60439db9
#
_entry.id   f7d49f072871e862cf27970f60439db9
#
_cell.length_a   1.000
_cell.length_b   1.000
_cell.length_c   1.000
_cell.angle_alpha   90.00
_cell.angle_beta   90.00
_cell.angle_gamma   90.00
#
_symmetry.space_group_name_H-M   'P 1'
#
loop_
_entity.id
_entity.type
_entity.pdbx_description
1 polymer ?
#
loop_
_entity_poly.entity_id
_entity_poly.type
_entity_poly.pdbx_seq_one_letter_code
_entity_poly.pdbx_strand_id
1 'polypeptide(L)'
;MIKRSVKFFSLLTFLFLNQFLQSKENNIYCFIGDAGEVNPTQSLVVDALTNSECSIVWHLGDITQLGVKSINDTELQESFLNPFKPFLDTNVPFYLTVGNHDHKGNPKVYMEVAKQYPSIHHPNNFYTKRFGDLCFFVLDTTIFDKLYYFHKRGSQIRWLKDKVKEYKDDCEFSIAVAHHPLFSSGDRDRANPQLAIFLERHIFGTFDIYITGHNHVLADEGDHKKTRQLISATGALPGGSPIETEPGKFNVELPGYLKIIVEGNSARYEFIGAEKREILWSNIKIGNGLR
;
A
#
# COMPACT_ATOMS: atom_id res chain seq x y z
N MET A 1 61.77 -36.63 -4.63
CA MET A 1 60.41 -36.79 -4.05
C MET A 1 59.82 -35.44 -3.86
N ILE A 2 59.10 -34.98 -4.89
CA ILE A 2 58.32 -33.71 -4.88
C ILE A 2 57.00 -34.03 -5.57
N LYS A 3 55.89 -34.01 -4.86
CA LYS A 3 54.52 -33.87 -5.40
C LYS A 3 53.50 -33.94 -4.25
N ARG A 4 52.86 -32.81 -3.94
CA ARG A 4 51.44 -32.67 -3.54
C ARG A 4 51.24 -31.37 -2.74
N SER A 5 50.90 -30.32 -3.42
CA SER A 5 50.22 -29.17 -2.83
C SER A 5 49.74 -28.23 -3.93
N VAL A 6 48.76 -28.63 -4.72
CA VAL A 6 47.97 -27.69 -5.57
C VAL A 6 46.63 -28.39 -5.81
N LYS A 7 45.67 -28.24 -4.90
CA LYS A 7 44.24 -28.56 -5.16
C LYS A 7 43.28 -28.01 -4.10
N PHE A 8 43.70 -27.14 -3.21
CA PHE A 8 42.77 -26.63 -2.17
C PHE A 8 42.30 -25.16 -2.36
N PHE A 9 42.81 -24.45 -3.36
CA PHE A 9 42.46 -23.01 -3.57
C PHE A 9 41.28 -22.77 -4.51
N SER A 10 40.82 -23.77 -5.26
CA SER A 10 39.78 -23.60 -6.29
C SER A 10 38.34 -23.78 -5.78
N LEU A 11 38.13 -24.40 -4.60
CA LEU A 11 36.78 -24.68 -4.11
C LEU A 11 36.21 -23.53 -3.23
N LEU A 12 37.08 -22.81 -2.53
CA LEU A 12 36.64 -21.67 -1.71
C LEU A 12 36.25 -20.43 -2.54
N THR A 13 36.91 -20.22 -3.65
CA THR A 13 36.57 -19.07 -4.56
C THR A 13 35.23 -19.27 -5.26
N PHE A 14 34.80 -20.51 -5.54
CA PHE A 14 33.50 -20.78 -6.15
C PHE A 14 32.32 -20.64 -5.17
N LEU A 15 32.52 -20.88 -3.89
CA LEU A 15 31.50 -20.68 -2.85
C LEU A 15 31.29 -19.22 -2.51
N PHE A 16 32.31 -18.38 -2.59
CA PHE A 16 32.18 -16.92 -2.39
C PHE A 16 31.56 -16.20 -3.58
N LEU A 17 31.75 -16.66 -4.82
CA LEU A 17 31.11 -16.07 -6.01
C LEU A 17 29.60 -16.37 -6.10
N ASN A 18 29.14 -17.50 -5.55
CA ASN A 18 27.70 -17.83 -5.52
C ASN A 18 26.90 -17.06 -4.45
N GLN A 19 27.54 -16.44 -3.48
CA GLN A 19 26.84 -15.59 -2.50
C GLN A 19 26.59 -14.16 -3.01
N PHE A 20 27.27 -13.73 -4.09
CA PHE A 20 27.07 -12.40 -4.68
C PHE A 20 26.11 -12.37 -5.86
N LEU A 21 25.57 -13.52 -6.28
CA LEU A 21 24.55 -13.61 -7.34
C LEU A 21 23.18 -14.03 -6.82
N GLN A 22 22.86 -13.67 -5.57
CA GLN A 22 21.46 -13.56 -5.21
C GLN A 22 20.94 -12.31 -5.93
N SER A 23 20.37 -12.48 -7.12
CA SER A 23 19.60 -11.45 -7.79
C SER A 23 18.65 -10.88 -6.73
N LYS A 24 18.77 -9.59 -6.44
CA LYS A 24 17.77 -8.86 -5.67
C LYS A 24 16.48 -9.04 -6.48
N GLU A 25 15.65 -10.03 -6.14
CA GLU A 25 14.32 -10.14 -6.73
C GLU A 25 13.65 -8.82 -6.39
N ASN A 26 13.46 -7.98 -7.41
CA ASN A 26 12.79 -6.71 -7.22
C ASN A 26 11.35 -7.01 -6.85
N ASN A 27 11.02 -6.84 -5.58
CA ASN A 27 9.65 -7.01 -5.13
C ASN A 27 8.75 -6.04 -5.89
N ILE A 28 7.66 -6.57 -6.44
CA ILE A 28 6.61 -5.81 -7.10
C ILE A 28 5.49 -5.61 -6.09
N TYR A 29 5.28 -4.36 -5.70
CA TYR A 29 4.27 -3.97 -4.73
C TYR A 29 3.03 -3.50 -5.46
N CYS A 30 1.87 -4.09 -5.17
CA CYS A 30 0.60 -3.70 -5.75
C CYS A 30 -0.34 -3.15 -4.68
N PHE A 31 -1.13 -2.15 -5.04
CA PHE A 31 -2.00 -1.44 -4.13
C PHE A 31 -3.41 -1.36 -4.71
N ILE A 32 -4.40 -1.77 -3.93
CA ILE A 32 -5.82 -1.74 -4.27
C ILE A 32 -6.60 -1.18 -3.08
N GLY A 33 -7.51 -0.27 -3.30
CA GLY A 33 -8.41 0.24 -2.28
C GLY A 33 -9.86 0.15 -2.69
N ASP A 34 -10.77 0.30 -1.72
CA ASP A 34 -12.20 0.42 -1.96
C ASP A 34 -12.77 -0.79 -2.72
N ALA A 35 -12.27 -1.98 -2.34
CA ALA A 35 -12.63 -3.24 -2.98
C ALA A 35 -13.65 -4.06 -2.17
N GLY A 36 -14.31 -3.44 -1.19
CA GLY A 36 -15.20 -4.11 -0.23
C GLY A 36 -16.66 -4.28 -0.69
N GLU A 37 -16.94 -4.24 -1.98
CA GLU A 37 -18.28 -4.44 -2.52
C GLU A 37 -18.31 -5.54 -3.57
N VAL A 38 -19.21 -6.53 -3.38
CA VAL A 38 -19.37 -7.66 -4.30
C VAL A 38 -20.05 -7.21 -5.59
N ASN A 39 -19.30 -7.08 -6.65
CA ASN A 39 -19.81 -6.70 -7.97
C ASN A 39 -18.83 -7.14 -9.09
N PRO A 40 -19.23 -7.00 -10.38
CA PRO A 40 -18.37 -7.39 -11.50
C PRO A 40 -17.02 -6.66 -11.52
N THR A 41 -16.97 -5.42 -11.06
CA THR A 41 -15.72 -4.63 -10.99
C THR A 41 -14.73 -5.23 -10.01
N GLN A 42 -15.18 -5.60 -8.79
CA GLN A 42 -14.33 -6.28 -7.82
C GLN A 42 -13.75 -7.57 -8.43
N SER A 43 -14.60 -8.39 -9.04
CA SER A 43 -14.16 -9.65 -9.66
C SER A 43 -13.11 -9.42 -10.76
N LEU A 44 -13.31 -8.40 -11.59
CA LEU A 44 -12.37 -8.01 -12.65
C LEU A 44 -11.01 -7.59 -12.10
N VAL A 45 -11.00 -6.75 -11.04
CA VAL A 45 -9.74 -6.26 -10.45
C VAL A 45 -9.02 -7.36 -9.69
N VAL A 46 -9.74 -8.21 -8.95
CA VAL A 46 -9.15 -9.39 -8.28
C VAL A 46 -8.55 -10.37 -9.29
N ASP A 47 -9.22 -10.62 -10.42
CA ASP A 47 -8.69 -11.46 -11.49
C ASP A 47 -7.41 -10.85 -12.10
N ALA A 48 -7.40 -9.54 -12.36
CA ALA A 48 -6.23 -8.84 -12.86
C ALA A 48 -5.04 -8.92 -11.90
N LEU A 49 -5.27 -8.75 -10.57
CA LEU A 49 -4.26 -8.92 -9.53
C LEU A 49 -3.74 -10.35 -9.43
N THR A 50 -4.63 -11.34 -9.43
CA THR A 50 -4.28 -12.76 -9.31
C THR A 50 -3.39 -13.24 -10.46
N ASN A 51 -3.59 -12.67 -11.64
CA ASN A 51 -2.80 -12.97 -12.84
C ASN A 51 -1.66 -11.97 -13.10
N SER A 52 -1.31 -11.17 -12.10
CA SER A 52 -0.22 -10.20 -12.19
C SER A 52 1.10 -10.76 -11.62
N GLU A 53 2.18 -10.00 -11.80
CA GLU A 53 3.49 -10.28 -11.21
C GLU A 53 3.63 -9.71 -9.80
N CYS A 54 2.53 -9.33 -9.12
CA CYS A 54 2.58 -8.76 -7.79
C CYS A 54 3.15 -9.76 -6.78
N SER A 55 4.28 -9.42 -6.18
CA SER A 55 4.89 -10.23 -5.13
C SER A 55 4.42 -9.86 -3.72
N ILE A 56 3.81 -8.68 -3.57
CA ILE A 56 3.23 -8.17 -2.31
C ILE A 56 2.04 -7.29 -2.66
N VAL A 57 0.91 -7.46 -1.96
CA VAL A 57 -0.28 -6.62 -2.16
C VAL A 57 -0.64 -5.87 -0.89
N TRP A 58 -1.09 -4.64 -1.06
CA TRP A 58 -1.60 -3.75 -0.03
C TRP A 58 -3.06 -3.38 -0.32
N HIS A 59 -3.95 -3.62 0.65
CA HIS A 59 -5.31 -3.09 0.62
C HIS A 59 -5.37 -1.75 1.34
N LEU A 60 -5.84 -0.72 0.66
CA LEU A 60 -5.79 0.67 1.11
C LEU A 60 -7.01 1.12 1.94
N GLY A 61 -7.76 0.17 2.49
CA GLY A 61 -8.95 0.44 3.30
C GLY A 61 -10.25 0.30 2.53
N ASP A 62 -11.36 0.40 3.29
CA ASP A 62 -12.70 0.02 2.85
C ASP A 62 -12.71 -1.42 2.33
N ILE A 63 -12.19 -2.32 3.19
CA ILE A 63 -12.10 -3.76 2.96
C ILE A 63 -13.51 -4.36 2.90
N THR A 64 -14.43 -3.75 3.64
CA THR A 64 -15.87 -4.06 3.63
C THR A 64 -16.67 -2.76 3.67
N GLN A 65 -17.85 -2.72 3.03
CA GLN A 65 -18.68 -1.49 2.95
C GLN A 65 -19.54 -1.27 4.21
N LEU A 66 -19.97 -2.33 4.87
CA LEU A 66 -20.85 -2.24 6.04
C LEU A 66 -20.08 -2.23 7.36
N GLY A 67 -18.79 -2.60 7.31
CA GLY A 67 -17.94 -2.83 8.47
C GLY A 67 -18.31 -4.14 9.17
N VAL A 68 -17.33 -4.79 9.78
CA VAL A 68 -17.48 -6.12 10.42
C VAL A 68 -17.37 -6.03 11.94
N LYS A 69 -18.11 -6.87 12.65
CA LYS A 69 -18.15 -6.92 14.13
C LYS A 69 -17.38 -8.11 14.70
N SER A 70 -17.23 -9.16 13.92
CA SER A 70 -16.52 -10.39 14.32
C SER A 70 -15.96 -11.10 13.09
N ILE A 71 -15.09 -12.09 13.33
CA ILE A 71 -14.50 -12.91 12.26
C ILE A 71 -15.53 -13.81 11.55
N ASN A 72 -16.67 -14.07 12.20
CA ASN A 72 -17.76 -14.85 11.64
C ASN A 72 -18.82 -14.00 10.93
N ASP A 73 -18.56 -12.71 10.74
CA ASP A 73 -19.48 -11.81 10.06
C ASP A 73 -19.60 -12.19 8.58
N THR A 74 -20.82 -12.29 8.09
CA THR A 74 -21.12 -12.64 6.71
C THR A 74 -20.51 -11.62 5.74
N GLU A 75 -20.55 -10.34 6.10
CA GLU A 75 -19.95 -9.26 5.32
C GLU A 75 -18.45 -9.51 5.07
N LEU A 76 -17.70 -10.00 6.07
CA LEU A 76 -16.29 -10.33 5.93
C LEU A 76 -16.06 -11.44 4.91
N GLN A 77 -16.91 -12.48 4.95
CA GLN A 77 -16.82 -13.62 4.03
C GLN A 77 -17.16 -13.21 2.61
N GLU A 78 -18.28 -12.52 2.44
CA GLU A 78 -18.82 -12.19 1.12
C GLU A 78 -18.04 -11.08 0.42
N SER A 79 -17.67 -10.01 1.14
CA SER A 79 -17.03 -8.84 0.53
C SER A 79 -15.51 -8.95 0.41
N PHE A 80 -14.86 -9.79 1.23
CA PHE A 80 -13.41 -9.87 1.25
C PHE A 80 -12.86 -11.29 1.08
N LEU A 81 -13.11 -12.21 2.03
CA LEU A 81 -12.40 -13.49 2.05
C LEU A 81 -12.72 -14.37 0.84
N ASN A 82 -14.00 -14.46 0.44
CA ASN A 82 -14.41 -15.27 -0.71
C ASN A 82 -13.96 -14.65 -2.05
N PRO A 83 -14.20 -13.35 -2.33
CA PRO A 83 -13.73 -12.73 -3.57
C PRO A 83 -12.21 -12.80 -3.74
N PHE A 84 -11.45 -12.56 -2.66
CA PHE A 84 -9.98 -12.58 -2.70
C PHE A 84 -9.37 -13.97 -2.51
N LYS A 85 -10.19 -15.02 -2.31
CA LYS A 85 -9.68 -16.38 -2.09
C LYS A 85 -8.70 -16.86 -3.16
N PRO A 86 -8.93 -16.64 -4.47
CA PRO A 86 -7.97 -17.05 -5.50
C PRO A 86 -6.58 -16.43 -5.29
N PHE A 87 -6.54 -15.19 -4.82
CA PHE A 87 -5.30 -14.51 -4.48
C PHE A 87 -4.71 -14.98 -3.15
N LEU A 88 -5.52 -15.09 -2.10
CA LEU A 88 -5.09 -15.52 -0.77
C LEU A 88 -4.50 -16.94 -0.77
N ASP A 89 -4.99 -17.81 -1.65
CA ASP A 89 -4.47 -19.17 -1.82
C ASP A 89 -3.06 -19.20 -2.46
N THR A 90 -2.57 -18.10 -3.05
CA THR A 90 -1.22 -18.03 -3.67
C THR A 90 -0.09 -17.86 -2.65
N ASN A 91 -0.40 -17.61 -1.39
CA ASN A 91 0.55 -17.25 -0.33
C ASN A 91 1.32 -15.94 -0.57
N VAL A 92 0.92 -15.10 -1.53
CA VAL A 92 1.46 -13.76 -1.68
C VAL A 92 1.06 -12.92 -0.46
N PRO A 93 2.03 -12.23 0.21
CA PRO A 93 1.73 -11.41 1.37
C PRO A 93 0.72 -10.29 1.06
N PHE A 94 -0.33 -10.19 1.88
CA PHE A 94 -1.44 -9.27 1.73
C PHE A 94 -1.56 -8.38 2.97
N TYR A 95 -1.15 -7.13 2.86
CA TYR A 95 -1.13 -6.16 3.94
C TYR A 95 -2.41 -5.34 3.95
N LEU A 96 -3.01 -5.10 5.12
CA LEU A 96 -4.27 -4.37 5.24
C LEU A 96 -4.07 -3.01 5.89
N THR A 97 -4.74 -2.02 5.33
CA THR A 97 -5.00 -0.70 5.91
C THR A 97 -6.49 -0.58 6.16
N VAL A 98 -6.93 0.11 7.19
CA VAL A 98 -8.36 0.29 7.47
C VAL A 98 -8.87 1.63 6.93
N GLY A 99 -10.09 1.62 6.38
CA GLY A 99 -10.80 2.79 5.89
C GLY A 99 -11.98 3.22 6.77
N ASN A 100 -12.74 4.21 6.33
CA ASN A 100 -13.85 4.72 7.11
C ASN A 100 -15.05 3.77 7.15
N HIS A 101 -15.23 2.91 6.15
CA HIS A 101 -16.26 1.88 6.15
C HIS A 101 -15.91 0.75 7.13
N ASP A 102 -14.66 0.36 7.23
CA ASP A 102 -14.20 -0.63 8.22
C ASP A 102 -14.48 -0.17 9.66
N HIS A 103 -14.43 1.14 9.91
CA HIS A 103 -14.76 1.76 11.20
C HIS A 103 -16.28 1.84 11.50
N LYS A 104 -17.16 1.47 10.58
CA LYS A 104 -18.59 1.26 10.89
C LYS A 104 -18.78 0.03 11.78
N GLY A 105 -17.83 -0.92 11.73
CA GLY A 105 -17.74 -2.10 12.57
C GLY A 105 -16.64 -1.99 13.63
N ASN A 106 -15.91 -3.09 13.81
CA ASN A 106 -14.74 -3.17 14.68
C ASN A 106 -13.49 -3.47 13.84
N PRO A 107 -12.67 -2.48 13.48
CA PRO A 107 -11.50 -2.70 12.63
C PRO A 107 -10.45 -3.62 13.25
N LYS A 108 -10.52 -3.92 14.56
CA LYS A 108 -9.65 -4.90 15.21
C LYS A 108 -9.91 -6.34 14.76
N VAL A 109 -11.07 -6.62 14.14
CA VAL A 109 -11.38 -7.93 13.56
C VAL A 109 -10.33 -8.35 12.54
N TYR A 110 -9.78 -7.41 11.77
CA TYR A 110 -8.72 -7.71 10.80
C TYR A 110 -7.42 -8.24 11.44
N MET A 111 -7.14 -7.91 12.72
CA MET A 111 -6.04 -8.54 13.46
C MET A 111 -6.33 -10.02 13.78
N GLU A 112 -7.60 -10.38 13.97
CA GLU A 112 -8.02 -11.76 14.18
C GLU A 112 -8.00 -12.54 12.87
N VAL A 113 -8.42 -11.91 11.77
CA VAL A 113 -8.28 -12.45 10.40
C VAL A 113 -6.83 -12.77 10.09
N ALA A 114 -5.90 -11.86 10.36
CA ALA A 114 -4.47 -12.06 10.11
C ALA A 114 -3.86 -13.23 10.93
N LYS A 115 -4.46 -13.61 12.06
CA LYS A 115 -4.04 -14.80 12.83
C LYS A 115 -4.51 -16.11 12.19
N GLN A 116 -5.61 -16.09 11.45
CA GLN A 116 -6.17 -17.28 10.81
C GLN A 116 -5.68 -17.49 9.38
N TYR A 117 -5.31 -16.42 8.69
CA TYR A 117 -4.85 -16.42 7.31
C TYR A 117 -3.39 -15.97 7.23
N PRO A 118 -2.42 -16.90 7.13
CA PRO A 118 -0.99 -16.57 7.18
C PRO A 118 -0.49 -15.58 6.12
N SER A 119 -1.16 -15.51 4.97
CA SER A 119 -0.87 -14.53 3.91
C SER A 119 -1.34 -13.12 4.26
N ILE A 120 -2.29 -12.96 5.20
CA ILE A 120 -2.84 -11.65 5.60
C ILE A 120 -2.01 -11.06 6.75
N HIS A 121 -1.59 -9.80 6.59
CA HIS A 121 -0.80 -9.07 7.57
C HIS A 121 -1.53 -7.81 8.04
N HIS A 122 -1.97 -7.80 9.29
CA HIS A 122 -2.58 -6.64 9.96
C HIS A 122 -2.30 -6.69 11.48
N PRO A 123 -1.07 -6.35 11.90
CA PRO A 123 -0.69 -6.47 13.32
C PRO A 123 -1.35 -5.41 14.21
N ASN A 124 -1.76 -4.28 13.63
CA ASN A 124 -2.46 -3.18 14.29
C ASN A 124 -3.09 -2.28 13.20
N ASN A 125 -3.99 -1.35 13.57
CA ASN A 125 -4.55 -0.37 12.63
C ASN A 125 -3.48 0.63 12.13
N PHE A 126 -2.36 0.78 12.84
CA PHE A 126 -1.18 1.50 12.36
C PHE A 126 0.08 0.72 12.74
N TYR A 127 0.99 0.56 11.79
CA TYR A 127 2.20 -0.24 11.94
C TYR A 127 3.25 0.13 10.90
N THR A 128 4.47 -0.40 11.07
CA THR A 128 5.53 -0.31 10.07
C THR A 128 5.84 -1.68 9.48
N LYS A 129 6.31 -1.70 8.23
CA LYS A 129 6.90 -2.86 7.60
C LYS A 129 8.12 -2.44 6.80
N ARG A 130 9.20 -3.22 6.90
CA ARG A 130 10.44 -3.00 6.13
C ARG A 130 10.70 -4.17 5.18
N PHE A 131 11.24 -3.82 4.01
CA PHE A 131 11.79 -4.74 3.02
C PHE A 131 13.18 -4.22 2.65
N GLY A 132 14.22 -4.65 3.40
CA GLY A 132 15.54 -4.03 3.30
C GLY A 132 15.49 -2.55 3.69
N ASP A 133 15.90 -1.69 2.76
CA ASP A 133 15.97 -0.24 2.91
C ASP A 133 14.68 0.50 2.50
N LEU A 134 13.66 -0.25 2.06
CA LEU A 134 12.32 0.26 1.78
C LEU A 134 11.44 0.16 3.02
N CYS A 135 10.90 1.28 3.45
CA CYS A 135 10.09 1.38 4.66
C CYS A 135 8.65 1.79 4.37
N PHE A 136 7.70 1.02 4.88
CA PHE A 136 6.28 1.31 4.86
C PHE A 136 5.78 1.74 6.23
N PHE A 137 4.97 2.80 6.26
CA PHE A 137 4.28 3.31 7.44
C PHE A 137 2.79 3.31 7.17
N VAL A 138 2.08 2.37 7.76
CA VAL A 138 0.63 2.21 7.62
C VAL A 138 -0.07 3.00 8.70
N LEU A 139 -1.09 3.77 8.34
CA LEU A 139 -1.76 4.73 9.19
C LEU A 139 -3.28 4.53 9.17
N ASP A 140 -3.91 4.68 10.33
CA ASP A 140 -5.37 4.79 10.47
C ASP A 140 -5.76 6.27 10.37
N THR A 141 -6.11 6.74 9.18
CA THR A 141 -6.50 8.12 8.95
C THR A 141 -7.96 8.41 9.35
N THR A 142 -8.80 7.39 9.48
CA THR A 142 -10.19 7.55 9.92
C THR A 142 -10.30 8.21 11.30
N ILE A 143 -9.33 7.97 12.20
CA ILE A 143 -9.33 8.60 13.51
C ILE A 143 -9.09 10.12 13.47
N PHE A 144 -8.53 10.65 12.37
CA PHE A 144 -8.38 12.09 12.14
C PHE A 144 -9.56 12.67 11.37
N ASP A 145 -10.21 11.87 10.54
CA ASP A 145 -11.38 12.28 9.77
C ASP A 145 -12.62 12.43 10.67
N LYS A 146 -12.84 11.53 11.64
CA LYS A 146 -14.00 11.56 12.52
C LYS A 146 -13.67 12.18 13.89
N LEU A 147 -14.43 13.21 14.29
CA LEU A 147 -14.15 13.98 15.51
C LEU A 147 -14.23 13.14 16.79
N TYR A 148 -15.14 12.17 16.86
CA TYR A 148 -15.32 11.34 18.06
C TYR A 148 -14.12 10.43 18.38
N TYR A 149 -13.15 10.27 17.48
CA TYR A 149 -11.90 9.54 17.71
C TYR A 149 -10.75 10.41 18.21
N PHE A 150 -10.98 11.67 18.60
CA PHE A 150 -9.91 12.60 18.98
C PHE A 150 -8.96 12.04 20.06
N HIS A 151 -9.46 11.21 20.98
CA HIS A 151 -8.69 10.58 22.05
C HIS A 151 -7.67 9.54 21.55
N LYS A 152 -7.84 8.99 20.33
CA LYS A 152 -6.92 8.01 19.73
C LYS A 152 -5.76 8.65 18.98
N ARG A 153 -5.90 9.90 18.53
CA ARG A 153 -4.94 10.60 17.65
C ARG A 153 -3.54 10.73 18.27
N GLY A 154 -3.49 11.08 19.56
CA GLY A 154 -2.23 11.30 20.26
C GLY A 154 -1.31 10.08 20.31
N SER A 155 -1.86 8.87 20.40
CA SER A 155 -1.08 7.63 20.39
C SER A 155 -0.43 7.37 19.02
N GLN A 156 -1.19 7.51 17.94
CA GLN A 156 -0.63 7.33 16.60
C GLN A 156 0.41 8.40 16.23
N ILE A 157 0.16 9.67 16.63
CA ILE A 157 1.14 10.75 16.38
C ILE A 157 2.47 10.48 17.11
N ARG A 158 2.43 10.06 18.38
CA ARG A 158 3.65 9.71 19.12
C ARG A 158 4.38 8.55 18.47
N TRP A 159 3.65 7.45 18.23
CA TRP A 159 4.18 6.28 17.56
C TRP A 159 4.84 6.63 16.20
N LEU A 160 4.17 7.45 15.38
CA LEU A 160 4.70 7.85 14.08
C LEU A 160 6.01 8.63 14.21
N LYS A 161 6.06 9.61 15.13
CA LYS A 161 7.28 10.38 15.41
C LYS A 161 8.44 9.51 15.90
N ASP A 162 8.14 8.57 16.80
CA ASP A 162 9.13 7.65 17.35
C ASP A 162 9.68 6.72 16.25
N LYS A 163 8.79 6.18 15.39
CA LYS A 163 9.20 5.30 14.28
C LYS A 163 9.93 6.03 13.15
N VAL A 164 9.54 7.25 12.82
CA VAL A 164 10.27 8.09 11.86
C VAL A 164 11.70 8.36 12.37
N LYS A 165 11.83 8.70 13.65
CA LYS A 165 13.15 8.91 14.27
C LYS A 165 13.99 7.62 14.32
N GLU A 166 13.36 6.48 14.66
CA GLU A 166 14.02 5.17 14.75
C GLU A 166 14.59 4.71 13.39
N TYR A 167 13.82 4.95 12.30
CA TYR A 167 14.16 4.42 10.97
C TYR A 167 14.81 5.44 10.03
N LYS A 168 15.10 6.65 10.52
CA LYS A 168 15.57 7.77 9.69
C LYS A 168 16.81 7.42 8.85
N ASP A 169 17.76 6.72 9.45
CA ASP A 169 19.03 6.36 8.81
C ASP A 169 19.00 4.99 8.11
N ASP A 170 17.88 4.26 8.27
CA ASP A 170 17.73 2.90 7.75
C ASP A 170 16.88 2.82 6.47
N CYS A 171 16.18 3.89 6.08
CA CYS A 171 15.26 3.90 4.96
C CYS A 171 15.80 4.75 3.81
N GLU A 172 16.25 4.10 2.73
CA GLU A 172 16.60 4.81 1.49
C GLU A 172 15.36 5.32 0.74
N PHE A 173 14.25 4.57 0.85
CA PHE A 173 12.96 4.93 0.29
C PHE A 173 11.84 4.71 1.30
N SER A 174 10.89 5.65 1.37
CA SER A 174 9.86 5.65 2.39
C SER A 174 8.46 5.89 1.81
N ILE A 175 7.52 5.01 2.18
CA ILE A 175 6.13 5.08 1.72
C ILE A 175 5.20 5.12 2.93
N ALA A 176 4.39 6.17 3.01
CA ALA A 176 3.24 6.20 3.91
C ALA A 176 2.01 5.64 3.19
N VAL A 177 1.28 4.74 3.85
CA VAL A 177 0.07 4.09 3.34
C VAL A 177 -1.09 4.39 4.27
N ALA A 178 -2.19 4.89 3.73
CA ALA A 178 -3.40 5.18 4.48
C ALA A 178 -4.64 5.10 3.58
N HIS A 179 -5.82 5.36 4.14
CA HIS A 179 -7.04 5.35 3.34
C HIS A 179 -7.36 6.71 2.73
N HIS A 180 -7.36 7.80 3.52
CA HIS A 180 -7.81 9.11 3.05
C HIS A 180 -6.69 9.94 2.43
N PRO A 181 -6.88 10.52 1.22
CA PRO A 181 -5.95 11.46 0.60
C PRO A 181 -6.03 12.86 1.22
N LEU A 182 -5.02 13.69 0.97
CA LEU A 182 -5.08 15.14 1.26
C LEU A 182 -5.71 15.91 0.10
N PHE A 183 -5.27 15.59 -1.12
CA PHE A 183 -5.75 16.19 -2.36
C PHE A 183 -6.58 15.19 -3.14
N SER A 184 -7.50 15.66 -3.96
CA SER A 184 -8.23 14.84 -4.90
C SER A 184 -8.48 15.63 -6.18
N SER A 185 -8.11 15.05 -7.31
CA SER A 185 -8.52 15.49 -8.65
C SER A 185 -9.81 14.81 -9.13
N GLY A 186 -10.50 14.08 -8.25
CA GLY A 186 -11.89 13.67 -8.41
C GLY A 186 -12.85 14.67 -7.77
N ASP A 187 -14.16 14.46 -7.96
CA ASP A 187 -15.23 15.30 -7.40
C ASP A 187 -15.48 15.04 -5.91
N ARG A 188 -14.86 14.00 -5.34
CA ARG A 188 -15.03 13.65 -3.93
C ARG A 188 -14.26 14.57 -2.99
N ASP A 189 -14.71 14.60 -1.76
CA ASP A 189 -14.23 15.49 -0.71
C ASP A 189 -12.71 15.43 -0.50
N ARG A 190 -12.13 16.61 -0.35
CA ARG A 190 -10.78 16.77 0.18
C ARG A 190 -10.78 16.44 1.67
N ALA A 191 -9.58 16.15 2.21
CA ALA A 191 -9.42 15.95 3.63
C ALA A 191 -10.07 17.05 4.45
N ASN A 192 -10.82 16.71 5.50
CA ASN A 192 -11.35 17.71 6.43
C ASN A 192 -10.19 18.43 7.16
N PRO A 193 -10.42 19.58 7.81
CA PRO A 193 -9.35 20.39 8.40
C PRO A 193 -8.46 19.64 9.40
N GLN A 194 -9.00 18.72 10.21
CA GLN A 194 -8.23 17.98 11.20
C GLN A 194 -7.31 16.95 10.55
N LEU A 195 -7.82 16.22 9.58
CA LEU A 195 -7.04 15.28 8.78
C LEU A 195 -5.99 16.03 7.95
N ALA A 196 -6.36 17.13 7.29
CA ALA A 196 -5.43 17.96 6.53
C ALA A 196 -4.25 18.44 7.39
N ILE A 197 -4.52 18.94 8.60
CA ILE A 197 -3.47 19.37 9.55
C ILE A 197 -2.54 18.20 9.91
N PHE A 198 -3.09 17.00 10.13
CA PHE A 198 -2.28 15.82 10.43
C PHE A 198 -1.37 15.46 9.24
N LEU A 199 -1.93 15.35 8.04
CA LEU A 199 -1.20 14.99 6.83
C LEU A 199 -0.12 16.01 6.50
N GLU A 200 -0.46 17.31 6.54
CA GLU A 200 0.46 18.41 6.27
C GLU A 200 1.64 18.49 7.24
N ARG A 201 1.44 18.11 8.51
CA ARG A 201 2.47 18.22 9.56
C ARG A 201 3.33 16.97 9.69
N HIS A 202 2.84 15.80 9.30
CA HIS A 202 3.47 14.54 9.64
C HIS A 202 3.75 13.63 8.44
N ILE A 203 3.10 13.86 7.30
CA ILE A 203 3.24 13.01 6.11
C ILE A 203 3.95 13.77 4.99
N PHE A 204 3.37 14.90 4.56
CA PHE A 204 3.94 15.67 3.47
C PHE A 204 5.22 16.40 3.89
N GLY A 205 6.32 16.09 3.17
CA GLY A 205 7.67 16.51 3.50
C GLY A 205 8.47 15.50 4.33
N THR A 206 7.82 14.45 4.87
CA THR A 206 8.49 13.40 5.65
C THR A 206 8.75 12.16 4.81
N PHE A 207 7.79 11.74 4.00
CA PHE A 207 7.84 10.53 3.18
C PHE A 207 8.06 10.85 1.69
N ASP A 208 8.55 9.85 0.93
CA ASP A 208 8.76 10.01 -0.51
C ASP A 208 7.45 9.83 -1.28
N ILE A 209 6.64 8.84 -0.90
CA ILE A 209 5.31 8.61 -1.47
C ILE A 209 4.27 8.49 -0.35
N TYR A 210 3.07 9.00 -0.62
CA TYR A 210 1.85 8.79 0.17
C TYR A 210 0.81 8.11 -0.72
N ILE A 211 0.40 6.88 -0.36
CA ILE A 211 -0.54 6.06 -1.15
C ILE A 211 -1.85 5.93 -0.41
N THR A 212 -2.97 6.15 -1.11
CA THR A 212 -4.31 6.17 -0.52
C THR A 212 -5.37 5.49 -1.38
N GLY A 213 -6.52 5.24 -0.77
CA GLY A 213 -7.78 4.85 -1.38
C GLY A 213 -8.80 5.99 -1.40
N HIS A 214 -10.04 5.70 -1.01
CA HIS A 214 -11.14 6.58 -0.64
C HIS A 214 -11.85 7.30 -1.79
N ASN A 215 -11.14 7.88 -2.73
CA ASN A 215 -11.75 8.81 -3.72
C ASN A 215 -12.22 8.13 -5.01
N HIS A 216 -12.20 6.79 -5.08
CA HIS A 216 -12.73 5.96 -6.15
C HIS A 216 -12.19 6.31 -7.55
N VAL A 217 -10.92 6.75 -7.61
CA VAL A 217 -10.16 7.01 -8.84
C VAL A 217 -8.80 6.32 -8.77
N LEU A 218 -8.16 6.16 -9.94
CA LEU A 218 -6.72 5.98 -10.04
C LEU A 218 -6.13 7.35 -10.34
N ALA A 219 -5.27 7.87 -9.46
CA ALA A 219 -4.74 9.21 -9.64
C ALA A 219 -3.31 9.38 -9.15
N ASP A 220 -2.57 10.18 -9.91
CA ASP A 220 -1.29 10.75 -9.55
C ASP A 220 -1.49 12.26 -9.30
N GLU A 221 -1.54 12.65 -8.03
CA GLU A 221 -1.83 14.02 -7.61
C GLU A 221 -0.60 14.95 -7.65
N GLY A 222 0.56 14.38 -8.02
CA GLY A 222 1.80 15.14 -8.07
C GLY A 222 2.53 15.23 -6.73
N ASP A 223 3.58 16.03 -6.71
CA ASP A 223 4.39 16.28 -5.53
C ASP A 223 3.86 17.46 -4.70
N HIS A 224 3.73 17.26 -3.38
CA HIS A 224 3.54 18.32 -2.41
C HIS A 224 4.59 18.20 -1.31
N LYS A 225 5.33 19.27 -1.03
CA LYS A 225 6.49 19.26 -0.11
C LYS A 225 7.47 18.09 -0.36
N LYS A 226 7.68 17.70 -1.61
CA LYS A 226 8.51 16.57 -2.06
C LYS A 226 7.91 15.18 -1.81
N THR A 227 6.74 15.04 -1.25
CA THR A 227 6.00 13.78 -1.13
C THR A 227 5.04 13.65 -2.29
N ARG A 228 5.12 12.56 -3.06
CA ARG A 228 4.19 12.24 -4.14
C ARG A 228 2.93 11.61 -3.57
N GLN A 229 1.74 12.13 -3.90
CA GLN A 229 0.49 11.48 -3.54
C GLN A 229 -0.07 10.66 -4.70
N LEU A 230 -0.38 9.38 -4.42
CA LEU A 230 -0.99 8.45 -5.36
C LEU A 230 -2.29 7.90 -4.77
N ILE A 231 -3.33 7.76 -5.59
CA ILE A 231 -4.63 7.20 -5.20
C ILE A 231 -4.89 5.95 -6.02
N SER A 232 -5.24 4.83 -5.36
CA SER A 232 -5.65 3.59 -6.01
C SER A 232 -6.91 3.06 -5.32
N ALA A 233 -8.08 3.54 -5.77
CA ALA A 233 -9.35 3.41 -5.08
C ALA A 233 -10.49 2.87 -5.97
N THR A 234 -10.15 2.12 -7.03
CA THR A 234 -11.14 1.61 -7.99
C THR A 234 -11.30 0.09 -7.93
N GLY A 235 -11.06 -0.49 -6.74
CA GLY A 235 -11.10 -1.93 -6.54
C GLY A 235 -12.48 -2.58 -6.75
N ALA A 236 -13.55 -1.86 -6.41
CA ALA A 236 -14.93 -2.29 -6.65
C ALA A 236 -15.84 -1.14 -7.12
N LEU A 237 -15.53 0.10 -6.76
CA LEU A 237 -16.39 1.25 -6.93
C LEU A 237 -15.68 2.38 -7.68
N PRO A 238 -15.35 2.22 -9.00
CA PRO A 238 -14.97 3.39 -9.77
C PRO A 238 -16.14 4.38 -9.82
N GLY A 239 -15.87 5.66 -9.72
CA GLY A 239 -16.96 6.66 -9.68
C GLY A 239 -16.60 7.96 -9.00
N GLY A 240 -15.31 8.32 -8.97
CA GLY A 240 -14.84 9.54 -8.37
C GLY A 240 -14.83 10.74 -9.32
N SER A 241 -15.53 10.66 -10.45
CA SER A 241 -15.70 11.71 -11.48
C SER A 241 -14.45 12.56 -11.69
N PRO A 242 -13.48 12.07 -12.50
CA PRO A 242 -12.23 12.77 -12.73
C PRO A 242 -12.48 14.20 -13.26
N ILE A 243 -11.77 15.17 -12.70
CA ILE A 243 -11.72 16.52 -13.22
C ILE A 243 -10.46 16.72 -14.05
N GLU A 244 -10.44 17.75 -14.91
CA GLU A 244 -9.26 18.07 -15.71
C GLU A 244 -8.04 18.25 -14.82
N THR A 245 -6.93 17.56 -15.17
CA THR A 245 -5.69 17.58 -14.42
C THR A 245 -4.68 18.53 -15.04
N GLU A 246 -3.80 19.08 -14.20
CA GLU A 246 -2.63 19.81 -14.66
C GLU A 246 -1.63 18.89 -15.38
N PRO A 247 -0.79 19.44 -16.29
CA PRO A 247 0.26 18.65 -16.92
C PRO A 247 1.15 17.91 -15.91
N GLY A 248 1.40 16.63 -16.14
CA GLY A 248 2.20 15.78 -15.24
C GLY A 248 1.44 15.14 -14.11
N LYS A 249 0.13 15.37 -14.02
CA LYS A 249 -0.82 14.64 -13.17
C LYS A 249 -1.68 13.71 -14.01
N PHE A 250 -2.28 12.73 -13.37
CA PHE A 250 -3.13 11.73 -13.99
C PHE A 250 -4.31 11.42 -13.11
N ASN A 251 -5.48 11.23 -13.69
CA ASN A 251 -6.59 10.66 -12.98
C ASN A 251 -7.58 9.99 -13.95
N VAL A 252 -8.10 8.83 -13.55
CA VAL A 252 -9.15 8.13 -14.31
C VAL A 252 -10.07 7.36 -13.38
N GLU A 253 -11.29 7.12 -13.87
CA GLU A 253 -12.36 6.36 -13.21
C GLU A 253 -12.48 4.94 -13.80
N LEU A 254 -11.35 4.26 -13.98
CA LEU A 254 -11.33 2.90 -14.52
C LEU A 254 -10.99 1.87 -13.45
N PRO A 255 -11.62 0.68 -13.50
CA PRO A 255 -11.22 -0.44 -12.64
C PRO A 255 -9.72 -0.74 -12.79
N GLY A 256 -9.01 -0.85 -11.66
CA GLY A 256 -7.58 -1.12 -11.74
C GLY A 256 -6.86 -1.04 -10.40
N TYR A 257 -5.55 -1.00 -10.46
CA TYR A 257 -4.68 -0.96 -9.29
C TYR A 257 -3.37 -0.23 -9.59
N LEU A 258 -2.65 0.15 -8.53
CA LEU A 258 -1.33 0.74 -8.60
C LEU A 258 -0.26 -0.34 -8.42
N LYS A 259 0.77 -0.34 -9.26
CA LYS A 259 1.96 -1.19 -9.18
C LYS A 259 3.18 -0.32 -8.94
N ILE A 260 4.04 -0.71 -8.01
CA ILE A 260 5.30 0.00 -7.68
C ILE A 260 6.47 -1.00 -7.67
N ILE A 261 7.57 -0.60 -8.28
CA ILE A 261 8.85 -1.30 -8.26
C ILE A 261 9.88 -0.34 -7.69
N VAL A 262 10.54 -0.73 -6.60
CA VAL A 262 11.55 0.11 -5.92
C VAL A 262 12.95 -0.46 -6.14
N GLU A 263 13.87 0.40 -6.60
CA GLU A 263 15.28 0.08 -6.83
C GLU A 263 16.15 1.14 -6.14
N GLY A 264 16.71 0.81 -4.97
CA GLY A 264 17.44 1.76 -4.15
C GLY A 264 16.55 2.95 -3.77
N ASN A 265 16.98 4.16 -4.08
CA ASN A 265 16.24 5.40 -3.81
C ASN A 265 15.26 5.80 -4.94
N SER A 266 14.93 4.91 -5.87
CA SER A 266 14.03 5.19 -6.99
C SER A 266 12.84 4.24 -6.98
N ALA A 267 11.65 4.76 -7.22
CA ALA A 267 10.42 4.00 -7.39
C ALA A 267 9.79 4.31 -8.75
N ARG A 268 9.67 3.30 -9.61
CA ARG A 268 8.82 3.34 -10.78
C ARG A 268 7.42 2.88 -10.37
N TYR A 269 6.41 3.66 -10.70
CA TYR A 269 5.02 3.33 -10.43
C TYR A 269 4.18 3.38 -11.71
N GLU A 270 3.20 2.49 -11.76
CA GLU A 270 2.35 2.24 -12.91
C GLU A 270 0.90 2.05 -12.44
N PHE A 271 -0.04 2.78 -13.02
CA PHE A 271 -1.47 2.50 -12.87
C PHE A 271 -1.88 1.51 -13.95
N ILE A 272 -2.45 0.39 -13.52
CA ILE A 272 -2.83 -0.73 -14.39
C ILE A 272 -4.34 -0.79 -14.49
N GLY A 273 -4.86 -0.71 -15.71
CA GLY A 273 -6.28 -0.95 -15.99
C GLY A 273 -6.58 -2.45 -15.93
N ALA A 274 -7.62 -2.84 -15.17
CA ALA A 274 -7.92 -4.25 -14.95
C ALA A 274 -8.46 -4.97 -16.18
N GLU A 275 -9.23 -4.28 -17.03
CA GLU A 275 -9.90 -4.90 -18.19
C GLU A 275 -8.91 -5.44 -19.23
N LYS A 276 -7.95 -4.62 -19.65
CA LYS A 276 -6.94 -4.98 -20.65
C LYS A 276 -5.58 -5.32 -20.05
N ARG A 277 -5.43 -5.15 -18.73
CA ARG A 277 -4.15 -5.29 -18.03
C ARG A 277 -3.04 -4.41 -18.61
N GLU A 278 -3.43 -3.22 -19.10
CA GLU A 278 -2.55 -2.25 -19.72
C GLU A 278 -2.08 -1.18 -18.74
N ILE A 279 -0.91 -0.61 -19.01
CA ILE A 279 -0.42 0.55 -18.27
C ILE A 279 -1.19 1.79 -18.73
N LEU A 280 -1.99 2.36 -17.85
CA LEU A 280 -2.73 3.61 -18.09
C LEU A 280 -1.84 4.84 -17.91
N TRP A 281 -0.92 4.77 -16.96
CA TRP A 281 0.02 5.84 -16.62
C TRP A 281 1.26 5.26 -15.93
N SER A 282 2.42 5.85 -16.19
CA SER A 282 3.64 5.51 -15.46
C SER A 282 4.50 6.73 -15.21
N ASN A 283 5.23 6.72 -14.09
CA ASN A 283 6.20 7.75 -13.76
C ASN A 283 7.25 7.20 -12.78
N ILE A 284 8.26 8.02 -12.46
CA ILE A 284 9.33 7.67 -11.55
C ILE A 284 9.39 8.71 -10.42
N LYS A 285 9.53 8.23 -9.19
CA LYS A 285 9.82 9.04 -8.01
C LYS A 285 11.23 8.75 -7.53
N ILE A 286 12.05 9.79 -7.43
CA ILE A 286 13.32 9.71 -6.73
C ILE A 286 13.08 10.05 -5.26
N GLY A 287 13.48 9.15 -4.40
CA GLY A 287 13.36 9.29 -2.96
C GLY A 287 14.47 10.12 -2.35
N ASN A 288 14.25 10.53 -1.13
CA ASN A 288 15.21 11.24 -0.30
C ASN A 288 15.31 10.60 1.10
N GLY A 289 14.66 9.44 1.26
CA GLY A 289 14.51 8.77 2.54
C GLY A 289 13.59 9.51 3.51
N LEU A 290 13.57 9.07 4.76
CA LEU A 290 12.81 9.74 5.83
C LEU A 290 13.46 11.09 6.21
N ARG A 291 12.64 12.14 6.42
CA ARG A 291 13.08 13.52 6.71
C ARG A 291 12.59 14.01 8.07
#